data_7b844b3ba279215f2dd5a6ef660060da
#
_entry.id   7b844b3ba279215f2dd5a6ef660060da
#
_cell.length_a   1.000
_cell.length_b   1.000
_cell.length_c   1.000
_cell.angle_alpha   90.00
_cell.angle_beta   90.00
_cell.angle_gamma   90.00
#
_symmetry.space_group_name_H-M   'P 1'
#
loop_
_entity.id
_entity.type
_entity.pdbx_description
1 polymer ?
#
loop_
_entity_poly.entity_id
_entity_poly.type
_entity_poly.pdbx_seq_one_letter_code
_entity_poly.pdbx_strand_id
1 'polypeptide(L)'
;MHEAASGKAYPEVPFRIDHGRVAAFREVFDQAEGVPTTYVTAAEFTVIPDIVTDPELGIDFSRVLHGSQEYEYRRPLREGEDLTIKSRIESIRSMGANAFLVLVTELVEPGGDVVCTARSTLIERAPDRSG
;
A
#
# COMPACT_ATOMS: atom_id res chain seq x y z
N MET A 1 -4.80 2.43 -17.28
CA MET A 1 -5.55 1.82 -16.14
C MET A 1 -6.99 1.56 -16.52
N HIS A 2 -7.55 0.49 -16.01
CA HIS A 2 -8.92 0.08 -16.31
C HIS A 2 -9.86 0.50 -15.18
N GLU A 3 -10.70 1.50 -15.40
CA GLU A 3 -11.64 2.02 -14.38
C GLU A 3 -12.58 0.93 -13.86
N ALA A 4 -12.89 -0.08 -14.67
CA ALA A 4 -13.75 -1.18 -14.27
C ALA A 4 -13.18 -2.02 -13.11
N ALA A 5 -11.88 -1.92 -12.84
CA ALA A 5 -11.25 -2.60 -11.72
C ALA A 5 -11.42 -1.85 -10.39
N SER A 6 -12.06 -0.68 -10.38
CA SER A 6 -12.40 0.03 -9.13
C SER A 6 -13.19 -0.90 -8.21
N GLY A 7 -12.81 -0.93 -6.95
CA GLY A 7 -13.46 -1.81 -5.96
C GLY A 7 -12.87 -3.21 -5.87
N LYS A 8 -11.92 -3.58 -6.73
CA LYS A 8 -11.30 -4.91 -6.68
C LYS A 8 -10.58 -5.13 -5.35
N ALA A 9 -10.89 -6.24 -4.69
CA ALA A 9 -10.19 -6.66 -3.47
C ALA A 9 -9.19 -7.76 -3.82
N TYR A 10 -8.06 -7.78 -3.10
CA TYR A 10 -7.02 -8.78 -3.26
C TYR A 10 -7.05 -9.79 -2.14
N PRO A 11 -6.47 -11.00 -2.32
CA PRO A 11 -6.40 -11.99 -1.26
C PRO A 11 -5.71 -11.44 -0.02
N GLU A 12 -6.18 -11.83 1.15
CA GLU A 12 -5.57 -11.47 2.41
C GLU A 12 -4.19 -12.12 2.55
N VAL A 13 -3.23 -11.39 3.11
CA VAL A 13 -1.86 -11.87 3.29
C VAL A 13 -1.47 -11.74 4.77
N PRO A 14 -0.98 -12.82 5.41
CA PRO A 14 -0.49 -12.72 6.78
C PRO A 14 0.75 -11.82 6.84
N PHE A 15 0.84 -11.01 7.90
CA PHE A 15 1.96 -10.11 8.10
C PHE A 15 2.34 -10.06 9.58
N ARG A 16 3.53 -10.57 9.89
CA ARG A 16 4.05 -10.53 11.24
C ARG A 16 4.94 -9.29 11.42
N ILE A 17 4.76 -8.60 12.53
CA ILE A 17 5.63 -7.50 12.93
C ILE A 17 6.88 -8.11 13.53
N ASP A 18 7.84 -8.47 12.70
CA ASP A 18 9.05 -9.20 13.08
C ASP A 18 10.04 -8.30 13.81
N HIS A 19 10.48 -8.74 15.00
CA HIS A 19 11.41 -7.99 15.84
C HIS A 19 12.71 -7.60 15.11
N GLY A 20 13.32 -8.53 14.39
CA GLY A 20 14.57 -8.28 13.68
C GLY A 20 14.43 -7.25 12.57
N ARG A 21 13.33 -7.32 11.82
CA ARG A 21 13.05 -6.38 10.74
C ARG A 21 12.72 -4.98 11.29
N VAL A 22 11.97 -4.91 12.39
CA VAL A 22 11.67 -3.65 13.08
C VAL A 22 12.94 -3.02 13.61
N ALA A 23 13.83 -3.82 14.23
CA ALA A 23 15.11 -3.33 14.75
C ALA A 23 15.98 -2.73 13.63
N ALA A 24 16.07 -3.40 12.48
CA ALA A 24 16.80 -2.90 11.32
C ALA A 24 16.19 -1.62 10.78
N PHE A 25 14.85 -1.53 10.74
CA PHE A 25 14.13 -0.34 10.28
C PHE A 25 14.37 0.85 11.21
N ARG A 26 14.34 0.62 12.54
CA ARG A 26 14.63 1.65 13.53
C ARG A 26 16.04 2.20 13.38
N GLU A 27 17.02 1.33 13.12
CA GLU A 27 18.40 1.75 12.92
C GLU A 27 18.55 2.72 11.75
N VAL A 28 17.87 2.44 10.64
CA VAL A 28 17.87 3.32 9.47
C VAL A 28 17.30 4.70 9.78
N PHE A 29 16.25 4.77 10.62
CA PHE A 29 15.56 6.01 10.96
C PHE A 29 15.98 6.60 12.32
N ASP A 30 17.04 6.06 12.93
CA ASP A 30 17.59 6.52 14.22
C ASP A 30 16.52 6.62 15.33
N GLN A 31 15.64 5.62 15.40
CA GLN A 31 14.59 5.53 16.40
C GLN A 31 14.97 4.52 17.47
N ALA A 32 14.95 4.96 18.74
CA ALA A 32 15.46 4.17 19.87
C ALA A 32 14.55 2.98 20.25
N GLU A 33 13.23 3.14 20.17
CA GLU A 33 12.28 2.12 20.62
C GLU A 33 10.96 2.19 19.87
N GLY A 34 10.15 1.14 20.01
CA GLY A 34 8.82 1.05 19.37
C GLY A 34 8.89 0.70 17.90
N VAL A 35 7.72 0.51 17.29
CA VAL A 35 7.60 0.28 15.85
C VAL A 35 7.42 1.63 15.16
N PRO A 36 8.31 2.00 14.23
CA PRO A 36 8.16 3.27 13.52
C PRO A 36 6.82 3.38 12.81
N THR A 37 6.22 4.57 12.80
CA THR A 37 4.91 4.79 12.16
C THR A 37 4.95 4.52 10.65
N THR A 38 6.11 4.65 10.01
CA THR A 38 6.29 4.37 8.59
C THR A 38 6.52 2.88 8.31
N TYR A 39 6.61 2.02 9.33
CA TYR A 39 6.86 0.58 9.15
C TYR A 39 5.75 -0.11 8.35
N VAL A 40 4.54 0.46 8.31
CA VAL A 40 3.45 -0.05 7.49
C VAL A 40 3.83 -0.14 6.00
N THR A 41 4.83 0.62 5.54
CA THR A 41 5.34 0.50 4.17
C THR A 41 5.86 -0.89 3.86
N ALA A 42 6.39 -1.61 4.87
CA ALA A 42 6.84 -2.99 4.69
C ALA A 42 5.65 -3.90 4.32
N ALA A 43 4.48 -3.67 4.91
CA ALA A 43 3.27 -4.40 4.54
C ALA A 43 2.81 -4.04 3.13
N GLU A 44 2.84 -2.76 2.78
CA GLU A 44 2.48 -2.31 1.43
C GLU A 44 3.38 -2.94 0.38
N PHE A 45 4.70 -2.97 0.60
CA PHE A 45 5.64 -3.58 -0.35
C PHE A 45 5.49 -5.09 -0.48
N THR A 46 4.80 -5.74 0.45
CA THR A 46 4.48 -7.15 0.34
C THR A 46 3.43 -7.39 -0.75
N VAL A 47 2.48 -6.46 -0.92
CA VAL A 47 1.34 -6.63 -1.82
C VAL A 47 1.43 -5.80 -3.10
N ILE A 48 2.11 -4.67 -3.09
CA ILE A 48 2.20 -3.76 -4.24
C ILE A 48 2.70 -4.45 -5.52
N PRO A 49 3.76 -5.28 -5.50
CA PRO A 49 4.23 -5.92 -6.73
C PRO A 49 3.15 -6.73 -7.45
N ASP A 50 2.33 -7.47 -6.72
CA ASP A 50 1.26 -8.27 -7.30
C ASP A 50 0.13 -7.39 -7.85
N ILE A 51 -0.12 -6.27 -7.19
CA ILE A 51 -1.17 -5.33 -7.60
C ILE A 51 -0.77 -4.59 -8.87
N VAL A 52 0.43 -4.04 -8.92
CA VAL A 52 0.85 -3.24 -10.09
C VAL A 52 1.09 -4.08 -11.33
N THR A 53 1.28 -5.39 -11.18
CA THR A 53 1.43 -6.32 -12.30
C THR A 53 0.13 -7.03 -12.67
N ASP A 54 -0.96 -6.75 -11.97
CA ASP A 54 -2.26 -7.35 -12.25
C ASP A 54 -2.79 -6.84 -13.60
N PRO A 55 -2.96 -7.74 -14.60
CA PRO A 55 -3.43 -7.32 -15.92
C PRO A 55 -4.84 -6.72 -15.92
N GLU A 56 -5.67 -7.03 -14.92
CA GLU A 56 -7.00 -6.42 -14.82
C GLU A 56 -6.95 -4.92 -14.55
N LEU A 57 -5.86 -4.42 -13.94
CA LEU A 57 -5.69 -2.99 -13.71
C LEU A 57 -5.17 -2.26 -14.94
N GLY A 58 -4.46 -2.94 -15.81
CA GLY A 58 -3.91 -2.35 -17.04
C GLY A 58 -2.93 -1.22 -16.78
N ILE A 59 -2.11 -1.33 -15.75
CA ILE A 59 -1.14 -0.29 -15.38
C ILE A 59 0.10 -0.39 -16.25
N ASP A 60 0.51 0.73 -16.86
CA ASP A 60 1.83 0.87 -17.46
C ASP A 60 2.76 1.48 -16.42
N PHE A 61 3.47 0.61 -15.70
CA PHE A 61 4.29 1.00 -14.58
C PHE A 61 5.40 1.99 -14.95
N SER A 62 5.85 1.97 -16.21
CA SER A 62 6.89 2.90 -16.69
C SER A 62 6.44 4.37 -16.66
N ARG A 63 5.14 4.61 -16.58
CA ARG A 63 4.55 5.95 -16.57
C ARG A 63 3.92 6.32 -15.24
N VAL A 64 4.16 5.52 -14.18
CA VAL A 64 3.53 5.71 -12.87
C VAL A 64 4.39 6.59 -11.97
N LEU A 65 3.74 7.55 -11.32
CA LEU A 65 4.31 8.34 -10.22
C LEU A 65 3.52 8.04 -8.96
N HIS A 66 4.20 8.08 -7.81
CA HIS A 66 3.54 8.03 -6.51
C HIS A 66 3.08 9.45 -6.16
N GLY A 67 1.77 9.66 -6.13
CA GLY A 67 1.19 10.98 -5.89
C GLY A 67 1.09 11.36 -4.42
N SER A 68 0.55 10.47 -3.59
CA SER A 68 0.40 10.74 -2.17
C SER A 68 0.38 9.44 -1.37
N GLN A 69 0.67 9.58 -0.08
CA GLN A 69 0.69 8.48 0.88
C GLN A 69 0.13 8.98 2.20
N GLU A 70 -0.91 8.32 2.70
CA GLU A 70 -1.55 8.65 3.98
C GLU A 70 -1.61 7.44 4.86
N TYR A 71 -1.36 7.63 6.17
CA TYR A 71 -1.48 6.59 7.18
C TYR A 71 -2.43 7.04 8.28
N GLU A 72 -3.38 6.18 8.61
CA GLU A 72 -4.30 6.42 9.72
C GLU A 72 -4.16 5.27 10.72
N TYR A 73 -3.64 5.56 11.89
CA TYR A 73 -3.44 4.59 12.97
C TYR A 73 -4.55 4.69 13.99
N ARG A 74 -5.10 3.55 14.37
CA ARG A 74 -6.00 3.45 15.53
C ARG A 74 -5.24 3.15 16.80
N ARG A 75 -4.08 2.50 16.67
CA ARG A 75 -3.11 2.29 17.73
C ARG A 75 -1.73 2.06 17.13
N PRO A 76 -0.65 2.17 17.91
CA PRO A 76 0.67 1.82 17.42
C PRO A 76 0.78 0.35 17.04
N LEU A 77 1.64 0.03 16.09
CA LEU A 77 2.02 -1.34 15.79
C LEU A 77 2.91 -1.86 16.90
N ARG A 78 2.83 -3.16 17.19
CA ARG A 78 3.60 -3.81 18.26
C ARG A 78 4.47 -4.92 17.69
N GLU A 79 5.71 -5.01 18.16
CA GLU A 79 6.60 -6.10 17.79
C GLU A 79 5.99 -7.46 18.18
N GLY A 80 6.18 -8.44 17.31
CA GLY A 80 5.72 -9.80 17.54
C GLY A 80 4.26 -10.05 17.27
N GLU A 81 3.48 -9.02 16.90
CA GLU A 81 2.06 -9.24 16.60
C GLU A 81 1.88 -9.80 15.20
N ASP A 82 0.87 -10.64 15.06
CA ASP A 82 0.47 -11.22 13.78
C ASP A 82 -0.76 -10.46 13.27
N LEU A 83 -0.62 -9.85 12.11
CA LEU A 83 -1.69 -9.08 11.45
C LEU A 83 -2.02 -9.71 10.11
N THR A 84 -3.11 -9.24 9.51
CA THR A 84 -3.50 -9.61 8.16
C THR A 84 -3.54 -8.35 7.31
N ILE A 85 -2.94 -8.42 6.13
CA ILE A 85 -3.00 -7.35 5.14
C ILE A 85 -4.24 -7.55 4.28
N LYS A 86 -5.11 -6.55 4.25
CA LYS A 86 -6.25 -6.49 3.34
C LYS A 86 -6.05 -5.33 2.38
N SER A 87 -6.04 -5.61 1.09
CA SER A 87 -5.81 -4.59 0.07
C SER A 87 -6.98 -4.54 -0.89
N ARG A 88 -7.34 -3.33 -1.30
CA ARG A 88 -8.36 -3.12 -2.32
C ARG A 88 -8.06 -1.86 -3.13
N ILE A 89 -8.58 -1.85 -4.34
CA ILE A 89 -8.57 -0.65 -5.17
C ILE A 89 -9.81 0.16 -4.80
N GLU A 90 -9.63 1.31 -4.18
CA GLU A 90 -10.73 2.18 -3.81
C GLU A 90 -11.34 2.82 -5.05
N SER A 91 -10.49 3.33 -5.93
CA SER A 91 -10.95 3.95 -7.18
C SER A 91 -9.85 3.96 -8.23
N ILE A 92 -10.28 3.92 -9.50
CA ILE A 92 -9.45 4.23 -10.66
C ILE A 92 -10.24 5.25 -11.46
N ARG A 93 -9.65 6.43 -11.68
CA ARG A 93 -10.32 7.51 -12.41
C ARG A 93 -9.39 8.11 -13.45
N SER A 94 -9.93 8.37 -14.62
CA SER A 94 -9.23 9.12 -15.65
C SER A 94 -9.55 10.60 -15.50
N MET A 95 -8.51 11.43 -15.57
CA MET A 95 -8.64 12.89 -15.55
C MET A 95 -7.79 13.44 -16.68
N GLY A 96 -8.44 13.81 -17.78
CA GLY A 96 -7.72 14.14 -19.01
C GLY A 96 -7.02 12.90 -19.54
N ALA A 97 -5.72 13.01 -19.84
CA ALA A 97 -4.91 11.91 -20.33
C ALA A 97 -4.22 11.11 -19.22
N ASN A 98 -4.39 11.54 -17.96
CA ASN A 98 -3.82 10.86 -16.80
C ASN A 98 -4.85 9.97 -16.12
N ALA A 99 -4.38 8.92 -15.42
CA ALA A 99 -5.24 8.07 -14.62
C ALA A 99 -4.76 8.05 -13.16
N PHE A 100 -5.69 8.01 -12.23
CA PHE A 100 -5.43 8.02 -10.79
C PHE A 100 -5.98 6.76 -10.16
N LEU A 101 -5.12 6.02 -9.48
CA LEU A 101 -5.48 4.81 -8.74
C LEU A 101 -5.27 5.06 -7.25
N VAL A 102 -6.29 4.81 -6.46
CA VAL A 102 -6.19 4.85 -5.00
C VAL A 102 -6.20 3.42 -4.47
N LEU A 103 -5.08 3.02 -3.87
CA LEU A 103 -4.91 1.73 -3.22
C LEU A 103 -5.08 1.91 -1.72
N VAL A 104 -5.94 1.10 -1.11
CA VAL A 104 -6.11 1.05 0.34
C VAL A 104 -5.56 -0.27 0.86
N THR A 105 -4.64 -0.18 1.81
CA THR A 105 -4.05 -1.33 2.49
C THR A 105 -4.36 -1.23 3.97
N GLU A 106 -5.07 -2.21 4.50
CA GLU A 106 -5.42 -2.25 5.92
C GLU A 106 -4.63 -3.33 6.63
N LEU A 107 -4.10 -3.01 7.80
CA LEU A 107 -3.56 -4.01 8.73
C LEU A 107 -4.61 -4.32 9.76
N VAL A 108 -4.98 -5.60 9.85
CA VAL A 108 -6.13 -6.07 10.65
C VAL A 108 -5.63 -7.09 11.68
N GLU A 109 -6.05 -6.92 12.93
CA GLU A 109 -5.72 -7.87 13.98
C GLU A 109 -6.64 -9.11 13.93
N PRO A 110 -6.27 -10.22 14.62
CA PRO A 110 -7.02 -11.48 14.52
C PRO A 110 -8.51 -11.37 14.84
N GLY A 111 -8.90 -10.41 15.69
CA GLY A 111 -10.29 -10.16 16.02
C GLY A 111 -11.10 -9.44 14.94
N GLY A 112 -10.43 -8.97 13.88
CA GLY A 112 -11.06 -8.27 12.77
C GLY A 112 -11.00 -6.75 12.84
N ASP A 113 -10.46 -6.19 13.92
CA ASP A 113 -10.32 -4.73 14.05
C ASP A 113 -9.15 -4.21 13.21
N VAL A 114 -9.38 -3.09 12.53
CA VAL A 114 -8.34 -2.41 11.75
C VAL A 114 -7.41 -1.67 12.70
N VAL A 115 -6.12 -1.92 12.57
CA VAL A 115 -5.07 -1.26 13.36
C VAL A 115 -4.54 -0.04 12.63
N CYS A 116 -4.34 -0.15 11.33
CA CYS A 116 -3.79 0.92 10.49
C CYS A 116 -4.37 0.82 9.09
N THR A 117 -4.67 1.97 8.51
CA THR A 117 -5.09 2.09 7.11
C THR A 117 -4.07 2.93 6.37
N ALA A 118 -3.50 2.39 5.31
CA ALA A 118 -2.61 3.10 4.40
C ALA A 118 -3.36 3.39 3.10
N ARG A 119 -3.33 4.63 2.65
CA ARG A 119 -3.95 5.04 1.39
C ARG A 119 -2.87 5.62 0.49
N SER A 120 -2.66 4.96 -0.65
CA SER A 120 -1.64 5.35 -1.64
C SER A 120 -2.32 5.76 -2.92
N THR A 121 -1.93 6.91 -3.47
CA THR A 121 -2.41 7.36 -4.78
C THR A 121 -1.29 7.22 -5.79
N LEU A 122 -1.55 6.43 -6.84
CA LEU A 122 -0.65 6.25 -7.97
C LEU A 122 -1.21 7.00 -9.17
N ILE A 123 -0.33 7.69 -9.89
CA ILE A 123 -0.71 8.47 -11.06
C ILE A 123 -0.02 7.89 -12.28
N GLU A 124 -0.81 7.39 -13.23
CA GLU A 124 -0.30 6.98 -14.53
C GLU A 124 -0.37 8.18 -15.46
N ARG A 125 0.78 8.65 -15.88
CA ARG A 125 0.87 9.81 -16.77
C ARG A 125 0.51 9.43 -18.19
N ALA A 126 0.05 10.41 -18.95
CA ALA A 126 -0.20 10.25 -20.39
C ALA A 126 1.06 9.74 -21.10
N PRO A 127 0.88 8.95 -22.19
CA PRO A 127 2.03 8.55 -23.01
C PRO A 127 2.76 9.77 -23.54
N ASP A 128 4.10 9.67 -23.58
CA ASP A 128 4.92 10.71 -24.16
C ASP A 128 4.62 10.82 -25.65
N ARG A 129 4.34 12.04 -26.12
CA ARG A 129 4.05 12.30 -27.54
C ARG A 129 5.27 12.71 -28.34
N SER A 130 6.42 12.81 -27.73
CA SER A 130 7.67 13.07 -28.44
C SER A 130 7.99 11.83 -29.29
N GLY A 131 7.50 11.85 -30.46
CA GLY A 131 7.79 10.82 -31.45
C GLY A 131 9.09 11.07 -32.15
#